data_d58b8b49b5994fa7f1bdd876a1eb0dae
#
_entry.id   d58b8b49b5994fa7f1bdd876a1eb0dae
#
_cell.length_a   1.000
_cell.length_b   1.000
_cell.length_c   1.000
_cell.angle_alpha   90.00
_cell.angle_beta   90.00
_cell.angle_gamma   90.00
#
_symmetry.space_group_name_H-M   'P 1'
#
loop_
_entity.id
_entity.type
_entity.pdbx_description
1 polymer ?
#
loop_
_entity_poly.entity_id
_entity_poly.type
_entity_poly.pdbx_seq_one_letter_code
_entity_poly.pdbx_strand_id
1 'polypeptide(L)'
;MADELKPQLIVFHTGGTVVAEIEEVGADIGEPDCKIINPYNIVPQANGNATLEPWMGELTNQKEFMISSDKILTICEPLGKIKDTYESLNS
;
A
#
# COMPACT_ATOMS: atom_id res chain seq x y z
N MET A 1 -12.46 -20.63 1.37
CA MET A 1 -11.36 -20.04 0.63
C MET A 1 -11.16 -18.60 1.08
N ALA A 2 -9.94 -18.22 1.29
CA ALA A 2 -9.67 -16.85 1.65
C ALA A 2 -9.95 -15.93 0.47
N ASP A 3 -10.49 -14.77 0.75
CA ASP A 3 -10.69 -13.77 -0.26
C ASP A 3 -9.35 -13.25 -0.74
N GLU A 4 -9.26 -12.98 -2.02
CA GLU A 4 -8.08 -12.35 -2.57
C GLU A 4 -8.03 -10.90 -2.09
N LEU A 5 -6.86 -10.50 -1.62
CA LEU A 5 -6.64 -9.10 -1.28
C LEU A 5 -6.51 -8.30 -2.56
N LYS A 6 -7.09 -7.12 -2.56
CA LYS A 6 -7.04 -6.23 -3.73
C LYS A 6 -6.17 -5.03 -3.41
N PRO A 7 -5.46 -4.51 -4.42
CA PRO A 7 -4.69 -3.28 -4.21
C PRO A 7 -5.60 -2.13 -3.81
N GLN A 8 -5.14 -1.35 -2.86
CA GLN A 8 -5.85 -0.17 -2.37
C GLN A 8 -4.88 1.00 -2.32
N LEU A 9 -5.41 2.21 -2.49
CA LEU A 9 -4.64 3.41 -2.18
C LEU A 9 -4.79 3.68 -0.69
N ILE A 10 -3.67 3.82 -0.02
CA ILE A 10 -3.65 4.06 1.42
C ILE A 10 -2.99 5.41 1.64
N VAL A 11 -3.76 6.34 2.21
CA VAL A 11 -3.27 7.69 2.49
C VAL A 11 -2.99 7.78 3.98
N PHE A 12 -1.76 8.12 4.33
CA PHE A 12 -1.35 8.24 5.72
C PHE A 12 -1.56 9.66 6.23
N HIS A 13 -1.70 9.79 7.54
CA HIS A 13 -1.85 11.10 8.19
C HIS A 13 -0.70 12.05 7.88
N THR A 14 0.47 11.50 7.60
CA THR A 14 1.65 12.31 7.26
C THR A 14 1.61 12.82 5.82
N GLY A 15 0.60 12.42 5.04
CA GLY A 15 0.43 12.90 3.68
C GLY A 15 0.96 11.98 2.59
N GLY A 16 1.66 10.92 2.96
CA GLY A 16 2.12 9.95 1.98
C GLY A 16 1.00 9.08 1.48
N THR A 17 1.09 8.63 0.22
CA THR A 17 0.11 7.73 -0.38
C THR A 17 0.86 6.56 -0.99
N VAL A 18 0.41 5.35 -0.66
CA VAL A 18 0.96 4.13 -1.24
C VAL A 18 -0.16 3.31 -1.85
N VAL A 19 0.19 2.46 -2.81
CA VAL A 19 -0.70 1.41 -3.27
C VAL A 19 -0.18 0.10 -2.70
N ALA A 20 -1.07 -0.67 -2.10
CA ALA A 20 -0.70 -1.92 -1.42
C ALA A 20 -1.93 -2.75 -1.19
N GLU A 21 -1.71 -4.03 -0.96
CA GLU A 21 -2.76 -4.86 -0.37
C GLU A 21 -2.72 -4.64 1.14
N ILE A 22 -3.89 -4.64 1.78
CA ILE A 22 -3.98 -4.38 3.21
C ILE A 22 -4.87 -5.45 3.86
N GLU A 23 -4.46 -5.89 5.03
CA GLU A 23 -5.17 -6.93 5.77
C GLU A 23 -5.24 -6.52 7.24
N GLU A 24 -6.44 -6.62 7.82
CA GLU A 24 -6.58 -6.41 9.26
C GLU A 24 -6.06 -7.64 9.99
N VAL A 25 -5.34 -7.41 11.07
CA VAL A 25 -4.82 -8.50 11.92
C VAL A 25 -5.24 -8.25 13.35
N GLY A 26 -5.37 -9.33 14.12
CA GLY A 26 -5.66 -9.21 15.54
C GLY A 26 -4.48 -8.59 16.27
N ALA A 27 -4.78 -7.65 17.16
CA ALA A 27 -3.75 -6.97 17.93
C ALA A 27 -4.32 -6.47 19.24
N ASP A 28 -3.46 -6.37 20.24
CA ASP A 28 -3.83 -5.72 21.50
C ASP A 28 -3.81 -4.21 21.32
N ILE A 29 -4.42 -3.51 22.27
CA ILE A 29 -4.45 -2.06 22.24
C ILE A 29 -3.03 -1.53 22.21
N GLY A 30 -2.76 -0.62 21.27
CA GLY A 30 -1.44 0.00 21.12
C GLY A 30 -0.49 -0.75 20.21
N GLU A 31 -0.88 -1.94 19.74
CA GLU A 31 -0.07 -2.70 18.79
C GLU A 31 -0.53 -2.44 17.36
N PRO A 32 0.34 -2.62 16.37
CA PRO A 32 -0.08 -2.52 14.97
C PRO A 32 -1.18 -3.53 14.67
N ASP A 33 -2.26 -3.05 14.06
CA ASP A 33 -3.44 -3.86 13.79
C ASP A 33 -3.71 -4.06 12.31
N CYS A 34 -2.80 -3.62 11.44
CA CYS A 34 -2.92 -3.81 10.02
C CYS A 34 -1.59 -4.28 9.45
N LYS A 35 -1.67 -5.06 8.39
CA LYS A 35 -0.50 -5.49 7.63
C LYS A 35 -0.67 -4.99 6.21
N ILE A 36 0.32 -4.27 5.70
CA ILE A 36 0.35 -3.88 4.29
C ILE A 36 1.35 -4.76 3.56
N ILE A 37 1.00 -5.14 2.34
CA ILE A 37 1.74 -6.12 1.56
C ILE A 37 2.15 -5.48 0.25
N ASN A 38 3.43 -5.55 -0.05
CA ASN A 38 4.03 -5.00 -1.28
C ASN A 38 3.66 -3.53 -1.49
N PRO A 39 3.94 -2.63 -0.52
CA PRO A 39 3.59 -1.23 -0.70
C PRO A 39 4.53 -0.53 -1.67
N TYR A 40 3.95 0.30 -2.54
CA TYR A 40 4.70 1.12 -3.49
C TYR A 40 4.27 2.56 -3.38
N ASN A 41 5.24 3.46 -3.42
CA ASN A 41 4.96 4.89 -3.56
C ASN A 41 4.47 5.17 -4.97
N ILE A 42 3.57 6.12 -5.09
CA ILE A 42 3.05 6.54 -6.39
C ILE A 42 3.74 7.83 -6.75
N VAL A 43 4.48 7.82 -7.86
CA VAL A 43 5.28 8.97 -8.29
C VAL A 43 4.67 9.52 -9.57
N PRO A 44 4.01 10.70 -9.51
CA PRO A 44 3.42 11.30 -10.71
C PRO A 44 4.50 11.68 -11.72
N GLN A 45 4.17 11.53 -12.99
CA GLN A 45 5.06 11.90 -14.08
C GLN A 45 4.47 13.09 -14.84
N ALA A 46 5.34 13.81 -15.54
CA ALA A 46 4.93 15.01 -16.25
C ALA A 46 3.90 14.75 -17.35
N ASN A 47 3.88 13.53 -17.88
CA ASN A 47 2.96 13.17 -18.97
C ASN A 47 1.60 12.69 -18.47
N GLY A 48 1.31 12.85 -17.18
CA GLY A 48 0.03 12.43 -16.62
C GLY A 48 -0.03 10.99 -16.17
N ASN A 49 1.01 10.23 -16.40
CA ASN A 49 1.12 8.86 -15.89
C ASN A 49 1.76 8.86 -14.51
N ALA A 50 1.83 7.70 -13.90
CA ALA A 50 2.49 7.55 -12.62
C ALA A 50 3.35 6.30 -12.65
N THR A 51 4.46 6.34 -11.95
CA THR A 51 5.29 5.16 -11.74
C THR A 51 5.17 4.73 -10.29
N LEU A 52 5.47 3.46 -10.05
CA LEU A 52 5.43 2.89 -8.71
C LEU A 52 6.83 2.53 -8.29
N GLU A 53 7.20 2.92 -7.07
CA GLU A 53 8.51 2.63 -6.50
C GLU A 53 8.32 1.96 -5.16
N PRO A 54 9.17 0.96 -4.81
CA PRO A 54 9.03 0.31 -3.51
C PRO A 54 9.04 1.32 -2.38
N TRP A 55 8.15 1.14 -1.41
CA TRP A 55 7.94 2.10 -0.33
C TRP A 55 9.22 2.41 0.44
N MET A 56 9.96 1.38 0.77
CA MET A 56 11.22 1.54 1.52
C MET A 56 12.45 1.64 0.60
N GLY A 57 12.25 1.54 -0.71
CA GLY A 57 13.35 1.61 -1.65
C GLY A 57 14.37 0.53 -1.42
N GLU A 58 15.62 0.92 -1.28
CA GLU A 58 16.72 -0.02 -1.09
C GLU A 58 17.02 -0.31 0.38
N LEU A 59 16.19 0.20 1.30
CA LEU A 59 16.47 0.05 2.73
C LEU A 59 16.17 -1.34 3.25
N THR A 60 15.28 -2.07 2.60
CA THR A 60 14.91 -3.41 3.05
C THR A 60 14.35 -4.22 1.88
N ASN A 61 14.49 -5.53 1.96
CA ASN A 61 13.85 -6.47 1.04
C ASN A 61 12.52 -6.97 1.57
N GLN A 62 12.10 -6.48 2.73
CA GLN A 62 10.85 -6.90 3.34
C GLN A 62 9.67 -6.47 2.48
N LYS A 63 8.68 -7.35 2.36
CA LYS A 63 7.50 -7.11 1.52
C LYS A 63 6.24 -6.84 2.32
N GLU A 64 6.22 -7.18 3.59
CA GLU A 64 5.06 -7.00 4.45
C GLU A 64 5.45 -6.15 5.65
N PHE A 65 4.58 -5.22 6.00
CA PHE A 65 4.85 -4.28 7.07
C PHE A 65 3.63 -4.17 7.97
N MET A 66 3.88 -4.15 9.28
CA MET A 66 2.81 -3.92 10.25
C MET A 66 2.66 -2.42 10.47
N ILE A 67 1.44 -1.95 10.45
CA ILE A 67 1.13 -0.54 10.70
C ILE A 67 -0.07 -0.43 11.62
N SER A 68 -0.21 0.73 12.27
CA SER A 68 -1.37 1.01 13.08
C SER A 68 -2.43 1.69 12.23
N SER A 69 -3.67 1.23 12.34
CA SER A 69 -4.76 1.79 11.55
C SER A 69 -5.01 3.26 11.85
N ASP A 70 -4.65 3.73 13.04
CA ASP A 70 -4.82 5.13 13.38
C ASP A 70 -3.86 6.07 12.64
N LYS A 71 -2.88 5.52 11.93
CA LYS A 71 -2.00 6.31 11.06
C LYS A 71 -2.55 6.45 9.65
N ILE A 72 -3.62 5.77 9.34
CA ILE A 72 -4.25 5.81 8.02
C ILE A 72 -5.34 6.88 8.03
N LEU A 73 -5.24 7.82 7.09
CA LEU A 73 -6.26 8.85 6.95
C LEU A 73 -7.46 8.31 6.18
N THR A 74 -7.20 7.62 5.08
CA THR A 74 -8.26 7.03 4.27
C THR A 74 -7.70 5.92 3.39
N ILE A 75 -8.60 5.07 2.92
CA ILE A 75 -8.30 4.00 1.97
C ILE A 75 -9.29 4.13 0.84
N CYS A 76 -8.81 4.06 -0.41
CA CYS A 76 -9.69 4.15 -1.56
C CYS A 76 -9.19 3.25 -2.69
N GLU A 77 -10.05 3.08 -3.70
CA GLU A 77 -9.70 2.24 -4.84
C GLU A 77 -8.78 2.99 -5.79
N PRO A 78 -7.73 2.34 -6.30
CA PRO A 78 -6.87 2.96 -7.30
C PRO A 78 -7.55 3.00 -8.66
N LEU A 79 -7.10 3.93 -9.50
CA LEU A 79 -7.47 3.91 -10.91
C LEU A 79 -6.96 2.61 -11.53
N GLY A 80 -7.67 2.14 -12.59
CA GLY A 80 -7.30 0.88 -13.23
C GLY A 80 -5.86 0.82 -13.68
N LYS A 81 -5.31 1.92 -14.20
CA LYS A 81 -3.92 1.91 -14.65
C LYS A 81 -2.93 1.76 -13.50
N ILE A 82 -3.24 2.30 -12.34
CA ILE A 82 -2.41 2.12 -11.14
C ILE A 82 -2.48 0.66 -10.68
N LYS A 83 -3.70 0.13 -10.63
CA LYS A 83 -3.91 -1.26 -10.23
C LYS A 83 -3.20 -2.22 -11.18
N ASP A 84 -3.30 -1.99 -12.48
CA ASP A 84 -2.66 -2.85 -13.48
C ASP A 84 -1.15 -2.83 -13.34
N THR A 85 -0.57 -1.64 -13.14
CA THR A 85 0.87 -1.51 -12.94
C THR A 85 1.31 -2.25 -11.68
N TYR A 86 0.55 -2.10 -10.61
CA TYR A 86 0.85 -2.77 -9.34
C TYR A 86 0.83 -4.28 -9.51
N GLU A 87 -0.20 -4.80 -10.16
CA GLU A 87 -0.34 -6.24 -10.36
C GLU A 87 0.77 -6.78 -11.25
N SER A 88 1.17 -6.01 -12.25
CA SER A 88 2.27 -6.38 -13.14
C SER A 88 3.59 -6.51 -12.37
N LEU A 89 3.84 -5.59 -11.45
CA LEU A 89 5.08 -5.61 -10.65
C LEU A 89 5.12 -6.78 -9.68
N ASN A 90 3.96 -7.29 -9.29
CA ASN A 90 3.86 -8.33 -8.27
C ASN A 90 3.44 -9.69 -8.84
N SER A 91 3.46 -9.82 -10.14
CA SER A 91 3.12 -11.10 -10.77
C SER A 91 4.33 -11.99 -10.95
#